data_59030d559108d155d51d342c529b8877
#
_entry.id   59030d559108d155d51d342c529b8877
#
_cell.length_a   1.000
_cell.length_b   1.000
_cell.length_c   1.000
_cell.angle_alpha   90.00
_cell.angle_beta   90.00
_cell.angle_gamma   90.00
#
_symmetry.space_group_name_H-M   'P 1'
#
loop_
_entity.id
_entity.type
_entity.pdbx_description
1 polymer ?
#
loop_
_entity_poly.entity_id
_entity_poly.type
_entity_poly.pdbx_seq_one_letter_code
_entity_poly.pdbx_strand_id
1 'polypeptide(L)'
;YRRQRQMCIRDRLEQYGDLVAIATLADVVPLKGENRILTRLGLEVLAQTERPGLLALAQNAKADLAACNSDTISFMLAPRINVTGRIGSVDTAVQLLLTQNEEQAVALAAEIEKLNAERRRMEENISAEAGELLHRKPALLHNRILTLVGDDWHLGVIGIAAARMLERYRKPCIIISCSNGIARGSARSVEGFSIIDAIAACSERLQKFGGHPMAAGFTLAEEDIPAFTAALEEYAAEHYPIMPVHTVKLDAPIAPEEITVANVEEMSRLSPFGCENPMPTFLLSGVTVQAVNSIGNGNHLRMSVTAGRYTVPMVYFGMPVKQFPFSIGDHIDVACALSINDFNDQRTVSVRVINVHPTGWRQGENLRAAAAFEAVVRGEETADATEVFTRNDLAGVYRYLRDNSPLKTGTDGMYYILRKKLDGYTYFKHLAALQIMRELELMEDMQPEGFVIKNGEKKVEL
;
A
#
# COMPACT_ATOMS: atom_id res chain seq x y z
N TYR A 1 14.99 2.59 48.75
CA TYR A 1 14.12 3.31 47.82
C TYR A 1 14.43 3.01 46.33
N ARG A 2 15.68 3.13 45.88
CA ARG A 2 16.07 2.87 44.50
C ARG A 2 15.91 1.39 44.08
N ARG A 3 16.32 0.44 44.94
CA ARG A 3 16.13 -1.01 44.72
C ARG A 3 14.66 -1.43 44.74
N GLN A 4 13.84 -0.89 45.65
CA GLN A 4 12.40 -1.18 45.71
C GLN A 4 11.66 -0.65 44.47
N ARG A 5 11.98 0.56 43.95
CA ARG A 5 11.42 1.06 42.70
C ARG A 5 11.80 0.19 41.50
N GLN A 6 13.05 -0.27 41.43
CA GLN A 6 13.49 -1.16 40.34
C GLN A 6 12.78 -2.52 40.40
N MET A 7 12.56 -3.08 41.59
CA MET A 7 11.76 -4.31 41.75
C MET A 7 10.31 -4.10 41.27
N CYS A 8 9.64 -3.05 41.73
CA CYS A 8 8.26 -2.77 41.32
C CYS A 8 8.08 -2.54 39.79
N ILE A 9 9.07 -1.94 39.15
CA ILE A 9 9.02 -1.74 37.68
C ILE A 9 9.21 -3.07 36.96
N ARG A 10 10.14 -3.87 37.40
CA ARG A 10 10.38 -5.20 36.82
C ARG A 10 9.18 -6.12 36.98
N ASP A 11 8.62 -6.19 38.20
CA ASP A 11 7.43 -7.00 38.48
C ASP A 11 6.23 -6.59 37.59
N ARG A 12 6.02 -5.28 37.37
CA ARG A 12 4.97 -4.79 36.48
C ARG A 12 5.24 -5.10 35.03
N LEU A 13 6.49 -5.04 34.57
CA LEU A 13 6.84 -5.41 33.21
C LEU A 13 6.61 -6.90 32.96
N GLU A 14 6.98 -7.76 33.91
CA GLU A 14 6.72 -9.19 33.88
C GLU A 14 5.19 -9.46 33.88
N GLN A 15 4.40 -8.65 34.59
CA GLN A 15 2.95 -8.83 34.70
C GLN A 15 2.16 -8.31 33.49
N TYR A 16 2.57 -7.21 32.84
CA TYR A 16 1.79 -6.49 31.83
C TYR A 16 2.55 -6.24 30.52
N GLY A 17 3.78 -6.68 30.40
CA GLY A 17 4.63 -6.41 29.24
C GLY A 17 4.03 -6.93 27.93
N ASP A 18 3.37 -8.09 27.97
CA ASP A 18 2.63 -8.68 26.86
C ASP A 18 1.54 -7.72 26.33
N LEU A 19 0.72 -7.17 27.21
CA LEU A 19 -0.33 -6.20 26.85
C LEU A 19 0.26 -4.89 26.33
N VAL A 20 1.38 -4.42 26.92
CA VAL A 20 2.08 -3.20 26.46
C VAL A 20 2.63 -3.39 25.05
N ALA A 21 3.26 -4.54 24.75
CA ALA A 21 3.75 -4.82 23.41
C ALA A 21 2.60 -4.86 22.39
N ILE A 22 1.50 -5.56 22.72
CA ILE A 22 0.33 -5.64 21.85
C ILE A 22 -0.25 -4.24 21.61
N ALA A 23 -0.48 -3.46 22.66
CA ALA A 23 -1.06 -2.13 22.55
C ALA A 23 -0.16 -1.19 21.71
N THR A 24 1.15 -1.18 21.95
CA THR A 24 2.11 -0.33 21.24
C THR A 24 2.12 -0.65 19.74
N LEU A 25 2.12 -1.92 19.37
CA LEU A 25 2.14 -2.34 17.97
C LEU A 25 0.77 -2.21 17.29
N ALA A 26 -0.34 -2.50 18.01
CA ALA A 26 -1.69 -2.42 17.48
C ALA A 26 -2.13 -0.97 17.17
N ASP A 27 -1.66 -0.01 17.96
CA ASP A 27 -1.95 1.43 17.80
C ASP A 27 -0.88 2.17 17.00
N VAL A 28 0.06 1.43 16.40
CA VAL A 28 1.12 1.96 15.50
C VAL A 28 1.93 3.06 16.18
N VAL A 29 2.23 2.91 17.48
CA VAL A 29 3.02 3.85 18.26
C VAL A 29 4.47 3.87 17.77
N PRO A 30 5.14 5.04 17.65
CA PRO A 30 6.53 5.12 17.24
C PRO A 30 7.47 4.24 18.08
N LEU A 31 8.20 3.34 17.45
CA LEU A 31 9.14 2.40 18.09
C LEU A 31 10.52 3.06 18.31
N LYS A 32 10.53 4.15 19.07
CA LYS A 32 11.74 4.88 19.47
C LYS A 32 11.88 4.94 21.00
N GLY A 33 13.12 5.10 21.47
CA GLY A 33 13.40 5.28 22.89
C GLY A 33 12.76 4.20 23.76
N GLU A 34 11.97 4.63 24.75
CA GLU A 34 11.33 3.74 25.72
C GLU A 34 10.30 2.80 25.09
N ASN A 35 9.52 3.28 24.09
CA ASN A 35 8.52 2.45 23.42
C ASN A 35 9.15 1.22 22.75
N ARG A 36 10.31 1.39 22.09
CA ARG A 36 11.04 0.27 21.48
C ARG A 36 11.54 -0.72 22.53
N ILE A 37 12.10 -0.21 23.65
CA ILE A 37 12.59 -1.04 24.74
C ILE A 37 11.44 -1.83 25.36
N LEU A 38 10.33 -1.15 25.69
CA LEU A 38 9.15 -1.78 26.29
C LEU A 38 8.52 -2.81 25.37
N THR A 39 8.43 -2.51 24.06
CA THR A 39 7.90 -3.45 23.07
C THR A 39 8.80 -4.69 22.97
N ARG A 40 10.12 -4.54 22.94
CA ARG A 40 11.06 -5.66 22.88
C ARG A 40 10.92 -6.58 24.10
N LEU A 41 10.96 -5.99 25.30
CA LEU A 41 10.80 -6.75 26.54
C LEU A 41 9.40 -7.37 26.65
N GLY A 42 8.38 -6.65 26.18
CA GLY A 42 7.00 -7.14 26.16
C GLY A 42 6.78 -8.29 25.19
N LEU A 43 7.51 -8.35 24.06
CA LEU A 43 7.50 -9.51 23.16
C LEU A 43 8.12 -10.74 23.83
N GLU A 44 9.19 -10.55 24.62
CA GLU A 44 9.79 -11.63 25.41
C GLU A 44 8.82 -12.18 26.48
N VAL A 45 8.04 -11.29 27.12
CA VAL A 45 6.98 -11.67 28.06
C VAL A 45 5.83 -12.37 27.33
N LEU A 46 5.41 -11.86 26.17
CA LEU A 46 4.34 -12.43 25.36
C LEU A 46 4.66 -13.87 24.92
N ALA A 47 5.92 -14.14 24.58
CA ALA A 47 6.38 -15.48 24.20
C ALA A 47 6.19 -16.53 25.32
N GLN A 48 6.06 -16.08 26.58
CA GLN A 48 5.89 -16.92 27.76
C GLN A 48 4.59 -16.63 28.51
N THR A 49 3.64 -15.93 27.85
CA THR A 49 2.39 -15.55 28.52
C THR A 49 1.55 -16.75 28.92
N GLU A 50 1.00 -16.69 30.13
CA GLU A 50 0.04 -17.67 30.66
C GLU A 50 -1.39 -17.11 30.66
N ARG A 51 -1.62 -15.93 30.06
CA ARG A 51 -2.97 -15.33 29.99
C ARG A 51 -3.88 -16.17 29.12
N PRO A 52 -4.98 -16.76 29.69
CA PRO A 52 -5.88 -17.61 28.94
C PRO A 52 -6.45 -16.92 27.71
N GLY A 53 -6.76 -15.60 27.79
CA GLY A 53 -7.29 -14.82 26.70
C GLY A 53 -6.32 -14.66 25.52
N LEU A 54 -5.04 -14.44 25.78
CA LEU A 54 -4.03 -14.32 24.72
C LEU A 54 -3.72 -15.67 24.09
N LEU A 55 -3.67 -16.74 24.87
CA LEU A 55 -3.50 -18.10 24.37
C LEU A 55 -4.66 -18.52 23.45
N ALA A 56 -5.91 -18.28 23.87
CA ALA A 56 -7.08 -18.57 23.06
C ALA A 56 -7.13 -17.72 21.75
N LEU A 57 -6.76 -16.44 21.86
CA LEU A 57 -6.70 -15.55 20.69
C LEU A 57 -5.64 -16.01 19.69
N ALA A 58 -4.45 -16.38 20.18
CA ALA A 58 -3.34 -16.90 19.35
C ALA A 58 -3.70 -18.22 18.68
N GLN A 59 -4.38 -19.12 19.38
CA GLN A 59 -4.86 -20.38 18.84
C GLN A 59 -5.82 -20.15 17.66
N ASN A 60 -6.82 -19.26 17.82
CA ASN A 60 -7.74 -18.90 16.73
C ASN A 60 -7.04 -18.21 15.56
N ALA A 61 -6.02 -17.40 15.84
CA ALA A 61 -5.19 -16.75 14.85
C ALA A 61 -4.19 -17.70 14.17
N LYS A 62 -3.98 -18.92 14.69
CA LYS A 62 -2.91 -19.83 14.31
C LYS A 62 -1.53 -19.17 14.43
N ALA A 63 -1.36 -18.35 15.45
CA ALA A 63 -0.12 -17.65 15.75
C ALA A 63 0.69 -18.41 16.78
N ASP A 64 1.97 -18.59 16.51
CA ASP A 64 2.93 -19.10 17.49
C ASP A 64 3.44 -17.93 18.33
N LEU A 65 3.07 -17.89 19.62
CA LEU A 65 3.51 -16.84 20.53
C LEU A 65 5.00 -16.97 20.89
N ALA A 66 5.56 -18.18 20.88
CA ALA A 66 6.98 -18.39 21.18
C ALA A 66 7.89 -17.76 20.10
N ALA A 67 7.41 -17.70 18.85
CA ALA A 67 8.08 -17.05 17.71
C ALA A 67 7.47 -15.70 17.34
N CYS A 68 6.69 -15.09 18.25
CA CYS A 68 5.95 -13.86 18.00
C CYS A 68 6.87 -12.67 17.73
N ASN A 69 6.54 -11.91 16.70
CA ASN A 69 7.21 -10.67 16.33
C ASN A 69 6.18 -9.55 16.08
N SER A 70 6.65 -8.38 15.65
CA SER A 70 5.78 -7.24 15.35
C SER A 70 4.71 -7.57 14.30
N ASP A 71 5.05 -8.32 13.26
CA ASP A 71 4.12 -8.70 12.18
C ASP A 71 3.03 -9.63 12.71
N THR A 72 3.37 -10.59 13.58
CA THR A 72 2.40 -11.47 14.24
C THR A 72 1.36 -10.66 15.01
N ILE A 73 1.81 -9.66 15.78
CA ILE A 73 0.87 -8.79 16.50
C ILE A 73 0.07 -7.94 15.51
N SER A 74 0.71 -7.22 14.63
CA SER A 74 0.05 -6.23 13.76
C SER A 74 -0.93 -6.84 12.78
N PHE A 75 -0.64 -8.05 12.26
CA PHE A 75 -1.45 -8.68 11.21
C PHE A 75 -2.31 -9.84 11.68
N MET A 76 -1.99 -10.45 12.82
CA MET A 76 -2.74 -11.62 13.30
C MET A 76 -3.53 -11.33 14.58
N LEU A 77 -2.94 -10.71 15.61
CA LEU A 77 -3.61 -10.49 16.89
C LEU A 77 -4.38 -9.16 16.94
N ALA A 78 -3.75 -8.05 16.59
CA ALA A 78 -4.33 -6.71 16.68
C ALA A 78 -5.63 -6.55 15.86
N PRO A 79 -5.76 -7.06 14.63
CA PRO A 79 -7.02 -6.96 13.87
C PRO A 79 -8.20 -7.63 14.56
N ARG A 80 -7.96 -8.71 15.32
CA ARG A 80 -8.97 -9.41 16.11
C ARG A 80 -9.39 -8.61 17.33
N ILE A 81 -8.45 -8.00 18.03
CA ILE A 81 -8.77 -7.11 19.17
C ILE A 81 -9.51 -5.86 18.65
N ASN A 82 -9.01 -5.23 17.61
CA ASN A 82 -9.53 -3.98 17.07
C ASN A 82 -10.94 -4.12 16.45
N VAL A 83 -11.32 -5.31 16.00
CA VAL A 83 -12.65 -5.52 15.41
C VAL A 83 -13.78 -5.28 16.40
N THR A 84 -13.58 -5.53 17.68
CA THR A 84 -14.58 -5.31 18.72
C THR A 84 -15.02 -3.86 18.82
N GLY A 85 -14.10 -2.90 18.59
CA GLY A 85 -14.41 -1.47 18.52
C GLY A 85 -14.93 -0.99 17.15
N ARG A 86 -15.01 -1.86 16.14
CA ARG A 86 -15.50 -1.50 14.80
C ARG A 86 -16.91 -1.98 14.51
N ILE A 87 -17.19 -3.25 14.82
CA ILE A 87 -18.48 -3.90 14.52
C ILE A 87 -19.08 -4.64 15.70
N GLY A 88 -18.44 -4.63 16.86
CA GLY A 88 -18.89 -5.31 18.09
C GLY A 88 -18.84 -4.40 19.32
N SER A 89 -18.65 -5.01 20.49
CA SER A 89 -18.45 -4.30 21.76
C SER A 89 -16.98 -4.42 22.21
N VAL A 90 -16.40 -3.28 22.58
CA VAL A 90 -15.06 -3.23 23.16
C VAL A 90 -14.95 -4.07 24.43
N ASP A 91 -16.06 -4.21 25.17
CA ASP A 91 -16.09 -5.01 26.40
C ASP A 91 -15.71 -6.48 26.17
N THR A 92 -16.04 -7.06 25.01
CA THR A 92 -15.64 -8.43 24.66
C THR A 92 -14.11 -8.58 24.64
N ALA A 93 -13.38 -7.61 24.05
CA ALA A 93 -11.91 -7.64 24.04
C ALA A 93 -11.33 -7.40 25.45
N VAL A 94 -11.90 -6.46 26.21
CA VAL A 94 -11.46 -6.20 27.58
C VAL A 94 -11.65 -7.44 28.46
N GLN A 95 -12.80 -8.09 28.40
CA GLN A 95 -13.07 -9.33 29.13
C GLN A 95 -12.13 -10.45 28.72
N LEU A 96 -11.83 -10.62 27.41
CA LEU A 96 -10.86 -11.59 26.93
C LEU A 96 -9.50 -11.38 27.54
N LEU A 97 -9.01 -10.14 27.58
CA LEU A 97 -7.65 -9.82 28.09
C LEU A 97 -7.56 -9.92 29.62
N LEU A 98 -8.66 -9.81 30.34
CA LEU A 98 -8.69 -9.82 31.81
C LEU A 98 -9.09 -11.17 32.43
N THR A 99 -9.79 -12.04 31.68
CA THR A 99 -10.28 -13.31 32.23
C THR A 99 -9.12 -14.22 32.67
N GLN A 100 -9.35 -14.93 33.79
CA GLN A 100 -8.50 -15.99 34.29
C GLN A 100 -9.11 -17.39 34.06
N ASN A 101 -10.31 -17.44 33.44
CA ASN A 101 -11.01 -18.68 33.16
C ASN A 101 -10.77 -19.09 31.71
N GLU A 102 -10.22 -20.28 31.50
CA GLU A 102 -9.90 -20.79 30.17
C GLU A 102 -11.12 -21.02 29.30
N GLU A 103 -12.22 -21.56 29.83
CA GLU A 103 -13.46 -21.79 29.07
C GLU A 103 -14.07 -20.48 28.60
N GLN A 104 -14.06 -19.46 29.47
CA GLN A 104 -14.52 -18.12 29.11
C GLN A 104 -13.61 -17.50 28.05
N ALA A 105 -12.31 -17.65 28.16
CA ALA A 105 -11.33 -17.16 27.18
C ALA A 105 -11.57 -17.77 25.80
N VAL A 106 -11.78 -19.07 25.72
CA VAL A 106 -12.11 -19.77 24.45
C VAL A 106 -13.41 -19.26 23.85
N ALA A 107 -14.44 -19.07 24.67
CA ALA A 107 -15.75 -18.56 24.18
C ALA A 107 -15.62 -17.13 23.62
N LEU A 108 -14.95 -16.22 24.35
CA LEU A 108 -14.74 -14.83 23.93
C LEU A 108 -13.85 -14.74 22.69
N ALA A 109 -12.79 -15.52 22.62
CA ALA A 109 -11.93 -15.57 21.43
C ALA A 109 -12.66 -16.08 20.19
N ALA A 110 -13.57 -17.06 20.35
CA ALA A 110 -14.41 -17.56 19.26
C ALA A 110 -15.42 -16.50 18.78
N GLU A 111 -15.99 -15.71 19.69
CA GLU A 111 -16.85 -14.57 19.35
C GLU A 111 -16.09 -13.51 18.54
N ILE A 112 -14.90 -13.13 19.01
CA ILE A 112 -14.03 -12.19 18.32
C ILE A 112 -13.63 -12.68 16.91
N GLU A 113 -13.38 -13.99 16.75
CA GLU A 113 -13.05 -14.55 15.42
C GLU A 113 -14.24 -14.46 14.47
N LYS A 114 -15.48 -14.65 14.95
CA LYS A 114 -16.70 -14.45 14.15
C LYS A 114 -16.82 -12.99 13.70
N LEU A 115 -16.62 -12.04 14.61
CA LEU A 115 -16.61 -10.61 14.27
C LEU A 115 -15.52 -10.29 13.24
N ASN A 116 -14.32 -10.83 13.41
CA ASN A 116 -13.23 -10.60 12.47
C ASN A 116 -13.49 -11.19 11.07
N ALA A 117 -14.13 -12.36 11.01
CA ALA A 117 -14.57 -12.95 9.75
C ALA A 117 -15.67 -12.09 9.07
N GLU A 118 -16.62 -11.57 9.83
CA GLU A 118 -17.66 -10.68 9.33
C GLU A 118 -17.08 -9.36 8.83
N ARG A 119 -16.17 -8.72 9.58
CA ARG A 119 -15.46 -7.53 9.14
C ARG A 119 -14.72 -7.75 7.82
N ARG A 120 -14.02 -8.90 7.66
CA ARG A 120 -13.32 -9.23 6.41
C ARG A 120 -14.29 -9.34 5.24
N ARG A 121 -15.44 -10.00 5.45
CA ARG A 121 -16.48 -10.11 4.42
C ARG A 121 -17.02 -8.74 4.00
N MET A 122 -17.31 -7.87 4.98
CA MET A 122 -17.75 -6.49 4.69
C MET A 122 -16.68 -5.72 3.89
N GLU A 123 -15.41 -5.85 4.26
CA GLU A 123 -14.29 -5.21 3.58
C GLU A 123 -14.11 -5.73 2.14
N GLU A 124 -14.27 -7.03 1.93
CA GLU A 124 -14.23 -7.67 0.61
C GLU A 124 -15.38 -7.19 -0.27
N ASN A 125 -16.59 -7.10 0.28
CA ASN A 125 -17.76 -6.58 -0.44
C ASN A 125 -17.54 -5.10 -0.86
N ILE A 126 -17.15 -4.23 0.06
CA ILE A 126 -16.84 -2.82 -0.24
C ILE A 126 -15.76 -2.73 -1.33
N SER A 127 -14.72 -3.54 -1.24
CA SER A 127 -13.63 -3.54 -2.22
C SER A 127 -14.08 -4.05 -3.59
N ALA A 128 -14.98 -5.01 -3.65
CA ALA A 128 -15.57 -5.52 -4.90
C ALA A 128 -16.48 -4.46 -5.54
N GLU A 129 -17.40 -3.87 -4.78
CA GLU A 129 -18.29 -2.80 -5.28
C GLU A 129 -17.51 -1.57 -5.74
N ALA A 130 -16.48 -1.16 -4.98
CA ALA A 130 -15.55 -0.10 -5.38
C ALA A 130 -14.83 -0.45 -6.70
N GLY A 131 -14.40 -1.69 -6.86
CA GLY A 131 -13.79 -2.19 -8.09
C GLY A 131 -14.76 -2.14 -9.28
N GLU A 132 -16.01 -2.54 -9.09
CA GLU A 132 -17.06 -2.46 -10.12
C GLU A 132 -17.38 -1.00 -10.49
N LEU A 133 -17.42 -0.11 -9.50
CA LEU A 133 -17.61 1.33 -9.74
C LEU A 133 -16.50 1.90 -10.62
N LEU A 134 -15.25 1.56 -10.32
CA LEU A 134 -14.09 1.99 -11.12
C LEU A 134 -14.09 1.36 -12.51
N HIS A 135 -14.57 0.13 -12.65
CA HIS A 135 -14.75 -0.48 -13.97
C HIS A 135 -15.81 0.24 -14.81
N ARG A 136 -16.92 0.65 -14.17
CA ARG A 136 -17.99 1.41 -14.85
C ARG A 136 -17.61 2.87 -15.13
N LYS A 137 -16.77 3.47 -14.29
CA LYS A 137 -16.32 4.87 -14.35
C LYS A 137 -14.80 4.98 -14.28
N PRO A 138 -14.06 4.50 -15.29
CA PRO A 138 -12.60 4.50 -15.25
C PRO A 138 -11.98 5.91 -15.16
N ALA A 139 -12.69 6.94 -15.57
CA ALA A 139 -12.28 8.33 -15.43
C ALA A 139 -11.95 8.73 -13.98
N LEU A 140 -12.56 8.09 -12.98
CA LEU A 140 -12.23 8.33 -11.57
C LEU A 140 -10.77 8.03 -11.22
N LEU A 141 -10.12 7.15 -11.97
CA LEU A 141 -8.70 6.84 -11.77
C LEU A 141 -7.77 8.01 -12.16
N HIS A 142 -8.26 8.96 -12.96
CA HIS A 142 -7.48 10.14 -13.36
C HIS A 142 -7.58 11.28 -12.35
N ASN A 143 -8.54 11.22 -11.42
CA ASN A 143 -8.66 12.18 -10.34
C ASN A 143 -7.41 12.15 -9.45
N ARG A 144 -7.03 13.31 -8.91
CA ARG A 144 -5.92 13.46 -7.96
C ARG A 144 -6.24 12.75 -6.63
N ILE A 145 -7.51 12.79 -6.22
CA ILE A 145 -8.04 12.12 -5.04
C ILE A 145 -9.08 11.10 -5.50
N LEU A 146 -8.84 9.83 -5.23
CA LEU A 146 -9.77 8.76 -5.56
C LEU A 146 -10.96 8.78 -4.59
N THR A 147 -12.09 9.33 -5.02
CA THR A 147 -13.32 9.37 -4.20
C THR A 147 -14.32 8.33 -4.71
N LEU A 148 -14.70 7.40 -3.82
CA LEU A 148 -15.63 6.31 -4.11
C LEU A 148 -16.82 6.41 -3.17
N VAL A 149 -18.02 6.29 -3.73
CA VAL A 149 -19.30 6.45 -3.00
C VAL A 149 -20.12 5.18 -3.15
N GLY A 150 -20.69 4.72 -2.06
CA GLY A 150 -21.61 3.58 -2.04
C GLY A 150 -22.63 3.70 -0.93
N ASP A 151 -23.67 2.88 -1.01
CA ASP A 151 -24.80 2.93 -0.11
C ASP A 151 -24.62 1.91 1.02
N ASP A 152 -24.97 2.32 2.24
CA ASP A 152 -25.01 1.48 3.45
C ASP A 152 -23.70 0.70 3.76
N TRP A 153 -22.56 1.18 3.31
CA TRP A 153 -21.26 0.63 3.69
C TRP A 153 -21.00 0.85 5.18
N HIS A 154 -20.58 -0.20 5.86
CA HIS A 154 -20.41 -0.15 7.31
C HIS A 154 -19.33 0.85 7.74
N LEU A 155 -19.68 1.84 8.55
CA LEU A 155 -18.82 2.96 8.94
C LEU A 155 -17.52 2.52 9.66
N GLY A 156 -17.57 1.43 10.44
CA GLY A 156 -16.39 0.86 11.09
C GLY A 156 -15.39 0.21 10.11
N VAL A 157 -15.79 0.00 8.83
CA VAL A 157 -15.01 -0.71 7.82
C VAL A 157 -14.53 0.20 6.68
N ILE A 158 -15.26 1.28 6.34
CA ILE A 158 -14.88 2.17 5.23
C ILE A 158 -13.46 2.73 5.34
N GLY A 159 -12.96 2.97 6.57
CA GLY A 159 -11.58 3.44 6.76
C GLY A 159 -10.52 2.38 6.44
N ILE A 160 -10.84 1.08 6.58
CA ILE A 160 -9.96 -0.03 6.18
C ILE A 160 -10.00 -0.15 4.66
N ALA A 161 -11.18 -0.07 4.06
CA ALA A 161 -11.34 -0.07 2.60
C ALA A 161 -10.59 1.10 1.95
N ALA A 162 -10.65 2.31 2.53
CA ALA A 162 -9.90 3.46 2.04
C ALA A 162 -8.37 3.23 2.07
N ALA A 163 -7.84 2.62 3.14
CA ALA A 163 -6.44 2.25 3.23
C ALA A 163 -6.04 1.23 2.14
N ARG A 164 -6.89 0.23 1.90
CA ARG A 164 -6.67 -0.78 0.85
C ARG A 164 -6.68 -0.19 -0.56
N MET A 165 -7.59 0.76 -0.82
CA MET A 165 -7.63 1.47 -2.10
C MET A 165 -6.38 2.35 -2.28
N LEU A 166 -5.95 3.06 -1.23
CA LEU A 166 -4.70 3.81 -1.24
C LEU A 166 -3.50 2.91 -1.56
N GLU A 167 -3.36 1.76 -0.90
CA GLU A 167 -2.28 0.80 -1.17
C GLU A 167 -2.28 0.32 -2.62
N ARG A 168 -3.48 0.07 -3.17
CA ARG A 168 -3.65 -0.44 -4.54
C ARG A 168 -3.37 0.62 -5.60
N TYR A 169 -3.87 1.86 -5.40
CA TYR A 169 -3.81 2.91 -6.43
C TYR A 169 -2.74 3.97 -6.17
N ARG A 170 -2.06 3.91 -5.01
CA ARG A 170 -0.95 4.80 -4.64
C ARG A 170 -1.29 6.30 -4.69
N LYS A 171 -2.53 6.66 -4.43
CA LYS A 171 -3.03 8.05 -4.36
C LYS A 171 -3.96 8.24 -3.17
N PRO A 172 -4.19 9.48 -2.72
CA PRO A 172 -5.16 9.76 -1.66
C PRO A 172 -6.51 9.16 -2.02
N CYS A 173 -7.16 8.52 -1.04
CA CYS A 173 -8.42 7.82 -1.26
C CYS A 173 -9.46 8.18 -0.21
N ILE A 174 -10.68 8.41 -0.66
CA ILE A 174 -11.86 8.70 0.15
C ILE A 174 -12.92 7.65 -0.18
N ILE A 175 -13.44 6.99 0.85
CA ILE A 175 -14.60 6.11 0.79
C ILE A 175 -15.74 6.80 1.52
N ILE A 176 -16.87 6.99 0.83
CA ILE A 176 -18.07 7.63 1.36
C ILE A 176 -19.20 6.61 1.42
N SER A 177 -19.84 6.48 2.57
CA SER A 177 -21.06 5.69 2.76
C SER A 177 -22.26 6.62 2.89
N CYS A 178 -23.26 6.42 2.04
CA CYS A 178 -24.54 7.13 2.06
C CYS A 178 -25.60 6.30 2.79
N SER A 179 -26.34 6.94 3.68
CA SER A 179 -27.49 6.34 4.34
C SER A 179 -28.45 7.43 4.80
N ASN A 180 -29.72 7.32 4.43
CA ASN A 180 -30.80 8.24 4.84
C ASN A 180 -30.49 9.73 4.57
N GLY A 181 -29.91 10.06 3.41
CA GLY A 181 -29.56 11.44 3.02
C GLY A 181 -28.32 12.00 3.71
N ILE A 182 -27.63 11.21 4.52
CA ILE A 182 -26.39 11.59 5.20
C ILE A 182 -25.23 10.78 4.61
N ALA A 183 -24.18 11.47 4.20
CA ALA A 183 -22.95 10.87 3.73
C ALA A 183 -21.85 10.97 4.79
N ARG A 184 -21.18 9.86 5.09
CA ARG A 184 -20.04 9.80 6.00
C ARG A 184 -18.83 9.26 5.28
N GLY A 185 -17.74 10.02 5.29
CA GLY A 185 -16.51 9.70 4.61
C GLY A 185 -15.36 9.32 5.53
N SER A 186 -14.54 8.41 5.06
CA SER A 186 -13.23 8.12 5.65
C SER A 186 -12.17 8.25 4.58
N ALA A 187 -11.15 9.06 4.86
CA ALA A 187 -10.06 9.39 3.96
C ALA A 187 -8.73 8.82 4.43
N ARG A 188 -7.89 8.45 3.49
CA ARG A 188 -6.50 8.06 3.69
C ARG A 188 -5.62 8.76 2.67
N SER A 189 -4.38 9.10 3.06
CA SER A 189 -3.48 9.89 2.24
C SER A 189 -2.11 9.26 2.06
N VAL A 190 -1.37 9.79 1.10
CA VAL A 190 0.05 9.50 0.85
C VAL A 190 0.95 10.52 1.54
N GLU A 191 2.20 10.15 1.83
CA GLU A 191 3.20 11.08 2.35
C GLU A 191 3.34 12.29 1.40
N GLY A 192 3.30 13.49 1.95
CA GLY A 192 3.40 14.74 1.17
C GLY A 192 2.06 15.36 0.75
N PHE A 193 0.91 14.69 0.94
CA PHE A 193 -0.42 15.26 0.72
C PHE A 193 -1.21 15.28 2.03
N SER A 194 -1.53 16.47 2.54
CA SER A 194 -2.35 16.60 3.75
C SER A 194 -3.85 16.51 3.42
N ILE A 195 -4.46 15.35 3.68
CA ILE A 195 -5.88 15.14 3.39
C ILE A 195 -6.78 15.97 4.31
N ILE A 196 -6.35 16.25 5.54
CA ILE A 196 -7.15 17.07 6.46
C ILE A 196 -7.21 18.51 6.00
N ASP A 197 -6.13 19.08 5.43
CA ASP A 197 -6.12 20.44 4.91
C ASP A 197 -7.01 20.56 3.67
N ALA A 198 -6.97 19.57 2.78
CA ALA A 198 -7.88 19.50 1.62
C ALA A 198 -9.36 19.44 2.05
N ILE A 199 -9.68 18.61 3.04
CA ILE A 199 -11.05 18.52 3.60
C ILE A 199 -11.43 19.84 4.30
N ALA A 200 -10.54 20.45 5.06
CA ALA A 200 -10.78 21.72 5.75
C ALA A 200 -11.04 22.88 4.77
N ALA A 201 -10.38 22.91 3.62
CA ALA A 201 -10.64 23.88 2.56
C ALA A 201 -12.08 23.78 2.00
N CYS A 202 -12.72 22.63 2.14
CA CYS A 202 -14.11 22.38 1.73
C CYS A 202 -15.11 22.44 2.90
N SER A 203 -14.73 23.03 4.05
CA SER A 203 -15.49 22.99 5.32
C SER A 203 -16.92 23.54 5.23
N GLU A 204 -17.18 24.50 4.34
CA GLU A 204 -18.52 25.07 4.14
C GLU A 204 -19.58 24.06 3.69
N ARG A 205 -19.14 22.92 3.13
CA ARG A 205 -20.00 21.81 2.67
C ARG A 205 -20.12 20.69 3.69
N LEU A 206 -19.44 20.80 4.83
CA LEU A 206 -19.33 19.73 5.81
C LEU A 206 -20.10 20.07 7.09
N GLN A 207 -20.83 19.07 7.61
CA GLN A 207 -21.45 19.16 8.93
C GLN A 207 -20.44 18.95 10.05
N LYS A 208 -19.49 18.04 9.83
CA LYS A 208 -18.43 17.68 10.78
C LYS A 208 -17.23 17.11 10.03
N PHE A 209 -16.03 17.43 10.46
CA PHE A 209 -14.80 16.79 9.99
C PHE A 209 -13.73 16.83 11.07
N GLY A 210 -12.69 15.97 10.89
CA GLY A 210 -11.54 15.94 11.77
C GLY A 210 -10.57 14.82 11.35
N GLY A 211 -9.33 14.95 11.79
CA GLY A 211 -8.28 13.98 11.46
C GLY A 211 -6.89 14.56 11.52
N HIS A 212 -5.99 13.93 10.79
CA HIS A 212 -4.57 14.24 10.67
C HIS A 212 -4.16 14.22 9.19
N PRO A 213 -2.96 14.67 8.82
CA PRO A 213 -2.53 14.69 7.42
C PRO A 213 -2.71 13.38 6.66
N MET A 214 -2.55 12.22 7.33
CA MET A 214 -2.62 10.91 6.70
C MET A 214 -3.99 10.23 6.76
N ALA A 215 -4.90 10.69 7.61
CA ALA A 215 -6.22 10.08 7.79
C ALA A 215 -7.22 11.07 8.35
N ALA A 216 -8.41 11.14 7.75
CA ALA A 216 -9.47 12.02 8.21
C ALA A 216 -10.85 11.36 8.04
N GLY A 217 -11.82 11.91 8.77
CA GLY A 217 -13.23 11.56 8.64
C GLY A 217 -14.09 12.79 8.54
N PHE A 218 -15.25 12.68 7.89
CA PHE A 218 -16.17 13.80 7.72
C PHE A 218 -17.61 13.32 7.57
N THR A 219 -18.54 14.28 7.69
CA THR A 219 -19.98 14.07 7.45
C THR A 219 -20.51 15.26 6.63
N LEU A 220 -21.32 14.97 5.62
CA LEU A 220 -22.00 15.98 4.79
C LEU A 220 -23.39 15.47 4.38
N ALA A 221 -24.21 16.34 3.78
CA ALA A 221 -25.44 15.91 3.13
C ALA A 221 -25.12 15.16 1.84
N GLU A 222 -25.91 14.16 1.52
CA GLU A 222 -25.67 13.34 0.31
C GLU A 222 -25.70 14.16 -0.98
N GLU A 223 -26.58 15.16 -1.03
CA GLU A 223 -26.71 16.09 -2.17
C GLU A 223 -25.45 16.95 -2.40
N ASP A 224 -24.62 17.17 -1.36
CA ASP A 224 -23.39 17.95 -1.45
C ASP A 224 -22.19 17.17 -1.99
N ILE A 225 -22.26 15.83 -2.11
CA ILE A 225 -21.12 15.00 -2.53
C ILE A 225 -20.51 15.46 -3.86
N PRO A 226 -21.27 15.76 -4.94
CA PRO A 226 -20.67 16.18 -6.20
C PRO A 226 -19.88 17.48 -6.06
N ALA A 227 -20.44 18.48 -5.35
CA ALA A 227 -19.81 19.75 -5.15
C ALA A 227 -18.58 19.68 -4.22
N PHE A 228 -18.64 18.82 -3.20
CA PHE A 228 -17.51 18.52 -2.32
C PHE A 228 -16.36 17.86 -3.07
N THR A 229 -16.67 16.85 -3.90
CA THR A 229 -15.66 16.14 -4.70
C THR A 229 -14.98 17.08 -5.70
N ALA A 230 -15.74 17.94 -6.37
CA ALA A 230 -15.19 18.94 -7.29
C ALA A 230 -14.26 19.94 -6.57
N ALA A 231 -14.66 20.43 -5.41
CA ALA A 231 -13.84 21.37 -4.60
C ALA A 231 -12.54 20.70 -4.10
N LEU A 232 -12.58 19.40 -3.75
CA LEU A 232 -11.36 18.65 -3.38
C LEU A 232 -10.38 18.53 -4.54
N GLU A 233 -10.88 18.25 -5.76
CA GLU A 233 -10.02 18.14 -6.95
C GLU A 233 -9.44 19.52 -7.33
N GLU A 234 -10.22 20.59 -7.21
CA GLU A 234 -9.76 21.98 -7.44
C GLU A 234 -8.64 22.33 -6.44
N TYR A 235 -8.85 22.10 -5.14
CA TYR A 235 -7.83 22.29 -4.13
C TYR A 235 -6.55 21.52 -4.44
N ALA A 236 -6.69 20.23 -4.80
CA ALA A 236 -5.54 19.39 -5.13
C ALA A 236 -4.82 19.88 -6.40
N ALA A 237 -5.54 20.37 -7.41
CA ALA A 237 -4.95 20.92 -8.62
C ALA A 237 -4.17 22.22 -8.35
N GLU A 238 -4.71 23.08 -7.49
CA GLU A 238 -4.09 24.36 -7.14
C GLU A 238 -2.84 24.21 -6.27
N HIS A 239 -2.92 23.37 -5.22
CA HIS A 239 -1.85 23.27 -4.21
C HIS A 239 -0.83 22.18 -4.53
N TYR A 240 -1.18 21.21 -5.36
CA TYR A 240 -0.32 20.08 -5.75
C TYR A 240 -0.33 19.91 -7.27
N PRO A 241 0.31 20.80 -8.03
CA PRO A 241 0.41 20.68 -9.49
C PRO A 241 0.91 19.29 -9.91
N ILE A 242 1.84 18.74 -9.14
CA ILE A 242 2.26 17.34 -9.21
C ILE A 242 1.89 16.68 -7.89
N MET A 243 1.08 15.63 -7.96
CA MET A 243 0.75 14.84 -6.78
C MET A 243 2.01 14.16 -6.24
N PRO A 244 2.16 14.06 -4.90
CA PRO A 244 3.25 13.31 -4.31
C PRO A 244 3.26 11.86 -4.81
N VAL A 245 4.43 11.40 -5.21
CA VAL A 245 4.64 10.01 -5.61
C VAL A 245 5.11 9.18 -4.44
N HIS A 246 4.71 7.91 -4.42
CA HIS A 246 5.18 6.97 -3.42
C HIS A 246 6.70 6.80 -3.55
N THR A 247 7.44 7.19 -2.52
CA THR A 247 8.88 7.04 -2.45
C THR A 247 9.27 5.85 -1.59
N VAL A 248 10.23 5.06 -2.02
CA VAL A 248 10.84 4.00 -1.23
C VAL A 248 12.14 4.54 -0.63
N LYS A 249 12.19 4.65 0.69
CA LYS A 249 13.42 5.02 1.40
C LYS A 249 14.33 3.81 1.42
N LEU A 250 15.55 3.98 0.94
CA LEU A 250 16.59 2.95 0.94
C LEU A 250 17.58 3.25 2.05
N ASP A 251 17.89 2.24 2.87
CA ASP A 251 18.84 2.39 3.97
C ASP A 251 20.29 2.20 3.50
N ALA A 252 20.52 1.24 2.60
CA ALA A 252 21.86 0.99 2.04
C ALA A 252 21.79 0.23 0.70
N PRO A 253 22.84 0.35 -0.15
CA PRO A 253 23.08 -0.63 -1.20
C PRO A 253 23.51 -1.97 -0.58
N ILE A 254 23.21 -3.08 -1.27
CA ILE A 254 23.65 -4.42 -0.88
C ILE A 254 24.22 -5.16 -2.07
N ALA A 255 25.37 -5.83 -1.85
CA ALA A 255 25.94 -6.73 -2.83
C ALA A 255 25.35 -8.15 -2.68
N PRO A 256 25.24 -8.93 -3.76
CA PRO A 256 24.65 -10.28 -3.70
C PRO A 256 25.36 -11.22 -2.71
N GLU A 257 26.68 -11.08 -2.54
CA GLU A 257 27.48 -11.84 -1.57
C GLU A 257 27.19 -11.53 -0.11
N GLU A 258 26.57 -10.38 0.17
CA GLU A 258 26.18 -9.95 1.52
C GLU A 258 24.81 -10.51 1.93
N ILE A 259 24.05 -11.06 0.97
CA ILE A 259 22.74 -11.68 1.23
C ILE A 259 22.95 -13.08 1.87
N THR A 260 23.33 -13.07 3.14
CA THR A 260 23.63 -14.28 3.90
C THR A 260 22.75 -14.39 5.15
N VAL A 261 22.53 -15.61 5.63
CA VAL A 261 21.76 -15.86 6.86
C VAL A 261 22.41 -15.12 8.05
N ALA A 262 23.73 -15.14 8.15
CA ALA A 262 24.46 -14.48 9.24
C ALA A 262 24.22 -12.96 9.26
N ASN A 263 24.26 -12.28 8.10
CA ASN A 263 24.01 -10.85 8.03
C ASN A 263 22.54 -10.49 8.36
N VAL A 264 21.58 -11.33 7.94
CA VAL A 264 20.16 -11.12 8.26
C VAL A 264 19.89 -11.38 9.75
N GLU A 265 20.57 -12.32 10.37
CA GLU A 265 20.52 -12.53 11.82
C GLU A 265 21.04 -11.32 12.61
N GLU A 266 22.16 -10.74 12.19
CA GLU A 266 22.66 -9.51 12.80
C GLU A 266 21.69 -8.34 12.67
N MET A 267 20.99 -8.24 11.53
CA MET A 267 19.92 -7.23 11.34
C MET A 267 18.75 -7.43 12.32
N SER A 268 18.47 -8.65 12.75
CA SER A 268 17.40 -8.92 13.72
C SER A 268 17.60 -8.20 15.05
N ARG A 269 18.83 -7.79 15.39
CA ARG A 269 19.14 -6.97 16.57
C ARG A 269 18.52 -5.57 16.52
N LEU A 270 18.12 -5.11 15.31
CA LEU A 270 17.41 -3.86 15.14
C LEU A 270 15.92 -3.98 15.47
N SER A 271 15.39 -5.20 15.61
CA SER A 271 13.98 -5.44 15.97
C SER A 271 13.65 -4.90 17.40
N PRO A 272 12.36 -4.72 17.74
CA PRO A 272 11.16 -4.90 16.89
C PRO A 272 11.03 -3.82 15.82
N PHE A 273 10.58 -4.23 14.63
CA PHE A 273 10.30 -3.32 13.52
C PHE A 273 8.86 -2.81 13.57
N GLY A 274 8.61 -1.61 13.05
CA GLY A 274 7.30 -0.97 13.03
C GLY A 274 7.39 0.51 12.73
N CYS A 275 6.43 1.29 13.25
CA CYS A 275 6.38 2.74 13.05
C CYS A 275 7.68 3.41 13.54
N GLU A 276 8.29 4.25 12.70
CA GLU A 276 9.56 4.95 12.91
C GLU A 276 10.80 4.08 13.23
N ASN A 277 10.65 2.76 13.16
CA ASN A 277 11.74 1.79 13.12
C ASN A 277 11.43 0.73 12.06
N PRO A 278 11.34 1.09 10.77
CA PRO A 278 10.97 0.15 9.72
C PRO A 278 12.05 -0.92 9.52
N MET A 279 11.65 -2.04 8.91
CA MET A 279 12.61 -3.05 8.46
C MET A 279 13.53 -2.43 7.42
N PRO A 280 14.86 -2.63 7.53
CA PRO A 280 15.82 -2.10 6.57
C PRO A 280 15.49 -2.49 5.14
N THR A 281 15.58 -1.52 4.25
CA THR A 281 15.35 -1.65 2.82
C THR A 281 16.63 -1.44 2.05
N PHE A 282 16.98 -2.39 1.20
CA PHE A 282 18.23 -2.41 0.48
C PHE A 282 18.03 -2.18 -1.01
N LEU A 283 19.05 -1.60 -1.65
CA LEU A 283 19.13 -1.47 -3.10
C LEU A 283 20.11 -2.50 -3.66
N LEU A 284 19.58 -3.42 -4.45
CA LEU A 284 20.38 -4.34 -5.28
C LEU A 284 20.38 -3.81 -6.71
N SER A 285 21.50 -3.21 -7.15
CA SER A 285 21.59 -2.48 -8.41
C SER A 285 22.19 -3.28 -9.54
N GLY A 286 21.78 -2.99 -10.78
CA GLY A 286 22.40 -3.47 -12.01
C GLY A 286 22.30 -4.97 -12.22
N VAL A 287 21.28 -5.62 -11.64
CA VAL A 287 21.09 -7.06 -11.74
C VAL A 287 20.30 -7.43 -13.00
N THR A 288 20.56 -8.61 -13.55
CA THR A 288 19.89 -9.09 -14.77
C THR A 288 18.78 -10.07 -14.43
N VAL A 289 17.60 -9.86 -14.97
CA VAL A 289 16.46 -10.79 -14.83
C VAL A 289 16.79 -12.11 -15.52
N GLN A 290 16.81 -13.21 -14.76
CA GLN A 290 17.11 -14.55 -15.26
C GLN A 290 15.85 -15.40 -15.45
N ALA A 291 14.89 -15.32 -14.52
CA ALA A 291 13.65 -16.07 -14.58
C ALA A 291 12.52 -15.29 -13.91
N VAL A 292 11.30 -15.52 -14.42
CA VAL A 292 10.06 -14.93 -13.89
C VAL A 292 8.98 -16.00 -13.90
N ASN A 293 8.42 -16.32 -12.73
CA ASN A 293 7.41 -17.35 -12.54
C ASN A 293 6.22 -16.85 -11.74
N SER A 294 5.04 -17.31 -12.08
CA SER A 294 3.81 -17.02 -11.33
C SER A 294 3.69 -17.93 -10.11
N ILE A 295 3.30 -17.37 -8.97
CA ILE A 295 3.00 -18.09 -7.73
C ILE A 295 1.70 -17.57 -7.08
N GLY A 296 1.13 -18.32 -6.14
CA GLY A 296 -0.04 -17.87 -5.38
C GLY A 296 -1.27 -17.63 -6.26
N ASN A 297 -1.69 -18.58 -7.06
CA ASN A 297 -2.83 -18.50 -8.00
C ASN A 297 -2.72 -17.32 -9.00
N GLY A 298 -1.50 -16.93 -9.34
CA GLY A 298 -1.25 -15.85 -10.30
C GLY A 298 -1.14 -14.45 -9.70
N ASN A 299 -1.31 -14.30 -8.41
CA ASN A 299 -1.33 -12.99 -7.74
C ASN A 299 0.06 -12.47 -7.34
N HIS A 300 1.09 -13.32 -7.40
CA HIS A 300 2.43 -12.97 -6.99
C HIS A 300 3.44 -13.45 -8.01
N LEU A 301 4.62 -12.88 -7.97
CA LEU A 301 5.72 -13.20 -8.86
C LEU A 301 6.90 -13.73 -8.05
N ARG A 302 7.48 -14.85 -8.50
CA ARG A 302 8.80 -15.30 -8.09
C ARG A 302 9.77 -15.04 -9.24
N MET A 303 10.83 -14.29 -8.98
CA MET A 303 11.88 -14.08 -9.97
C MET A 303 13.24 -14.50 -9.41
N SER A 304 14.18 -14.75 -10.31
CA SER A 304 15.60 -14.81 -10.01
C SER A 304 16.34 -13.77 -10.82
N VAL A 305 17.32 -13.15 -10.21
CA VAL A 305 18.21 -12.21 -10.87
C VAL A 305 19.65 -12.66 -10.72
N THR A 306 20.49 -12.29 -11.68
CA THR A 306 21.94 -12.58 -11.65
C THR A 306 22.75 -11.30 -11.50
N ALA A 307 23.81 -11.38 -10.67
CA ALA A 307 24.84 -10.34 -10.55
C ALA A 307 26.20 -11.06 -10.50
N GLY A 308 26.96 -10.98 -11.57
CA GLY A 308 28.19 -11.76 -11.72
C GLY A 308 27.91 -13.26 -11.63
N ARG A 309 28.52 -13.93 -10.64
CA ARG A 309 28.36 -15.37 -10.40
C ARG A 309 27.20 -15.73 -9.46
N TYR A 310 26.54 -14.72 -8.89
CA TYR A 310 25.48 -14.94 -7.91
C TYR A 310 24.11 -14.95 -8.59
N THR A 311 23.27 -15.85 -8.15
CA THR A 311 21.84 -15.89 -8.48
C THR A 311 21.03 -15.67 -7.21
N VAL A 312 20.20 -14.64 -7.21
CA VAL A 312 19.36 -14.23 -6.06
C VAL A 312 17.90 -14.52 -6.37
N PRO A 313 17.29 -15.54 -5.73
CA PRO A 313 15.86 -15.74 -5.81
C PRO A 313 15.12 -14.73 -4.94
N MET A 314 14.00 -14.21 -5.45
CA MET A 314 13.20 -13.22 -4.75
C MET A 314 11.72 -13.35 -5.07
N VAL A 315 10.87 -12.81 -4.17
CA VAL A 315 9.42 -12.81 -4.31
C VAL A 315 8.88 -11.39 -4.31
N TYR A 316 8.02 -11.12 -5.28
CA TYR A 316 7.29 -9.86 -5.38
C TYR A 316 5.81 -10.13 -5.10
N PHE A 317 5.38 -9.87 -3.87
CA PHE A 317 4.00 -10.06 -3.47
C PHE A 317 3.10 -9.00 -4.11
N GLY A 318 1.90 -9.39 -4.53
CA GLY A 318 0.93 -8.48 -5.14
C GLY A 318 1.24 -8.06 -6.57
N MET A 319 2.32 -8.62 -7.19
CA MET A 319 2.69 -8.37 -8.58
C MET A 319 2.38 -9.60 -9.43
N PRO A 320 1.29 -9.62 -10.21
CA PRO A 320 1.05 -10.66 -11.21
C PRO A 320 2.07 -10.59 -12.34
N VAL A 321 2.51 -11.75 -12.84
CA VAL A 321 3.50 -11.82 -13.95
C VAL A 321 3.06 -10.99 -15.16
N LYS A 322 1.77 -10.96 -15.46
CA LYS A 322 1.21 -10.21 -16.60
C LYS A 322 1.33 -8.67 -16.46
N GLN A 323 1.55 -8.17 -15.23
CA GLN A 323 1.74 -6.75 -14.95
C GLN A 323 3.23 -6.37 -14.85
N PHE A 324 4.12 -7.36 -14.75
CA PHE A 324 5.55 -7.14 -14.61
C PHE A 324 6.15 -6.71 -15.96
N PRO A 325 6.71 -5.48 -16.07
CA PRO A 325 7.11 -4.90 -17.35
C PRO A 325 8.46 -5.36 -17.87
N PHE A 326 9.20 -6.17 -17.09
CA PHE A 326 10.55 -6.59 -17.43
C PHE A 326 10.58 -8.00 -17.99
N SER A 327 11.49 -8.22 -18.92
CA SER A 327 11.76 -9.51 -19.58
C SER A 327 13.06 -10.13 -19.10
N ILE A 328 13.24 -11.41 -19.35
CA ILE A 328 14.53 -12.08 -19.14
C ILE A 328 15.62 -11.35 -19.95
N GLY A 329 16.74 -11.06 -19.31
CA GLY A 329 17.85 -10.29 -19.88
C GLY A 329 17.82 -8.78 -19.57
N ASP A 330 16.72 -8.26 -19.05
CA ASP A 330 16.66 -6.84 -18.66
C ASP A 330 17.52 -6.57 -17.42
N HIS A 331 18.18 -5.40 -17.43
CA HIS A 331 18.93 -4.90 -16.28
C HIS A 331 18.03 -4.04 -15.41
N ILE A 332 17.95 -4.39 -14.13
CA ILE A 332 17.05 -3.75 -13.17
C ILE A 332 17.77 -3.39 -11.86
N ASP A 333 17.23 -2.40 -11.18
CA ASP A 333 17.55 -2.04 -9.82
C ASP A 333 16.37 -2.45 -8.93
N VAL A 334 16.65 -3.19 -7.85
CA VAL A 334 15.63 -3.79 -6.99
C VAL A 334 15.73 -3.22 -5.59
N ALA A 335 14.67 -2.56 -5.13
CA ALA A 335 14.48 -2.27 -3.71
C ALA A 335 13.92 -3.52 -3.03
N CYS A 336 14.60 -4.02 -2.00
CA CYS A 336 14.21 -5.26 -1.32
C CYS A 336 14.39 -5.21 0.19
N ALA A 337 13.62 -6.04 0.90
CA ALA A 337 13.81 -6.35 2.30
C ALA A 337 14.23 -7.82 2.45
N LEU A 338 15.02 -8.08 3.49
CA LEU A 338 15.57 -9.40 3.77
C LEU A 338 14.98 -9.97 5.05
N SER A 339 14.65 -11.26 5.04
CA SER A 339 14.21 -12.01 6.20
C SER A 339 14.77 -13.43 6.17
N ILE A 340 14.74 -14.12 7.30
CA ILE A 340 15.07 -15.54 7.36
C ILE A 340 13.79 -16.34 7.11
N ASN A 341 13.91 -17.35 6.27
CA ASN A 341 12.88 -18.35 6.05
C ASN A 341 13.37 -19.68 6.61
N ASP A 342 12.68 -20.17 7.64
CA ASP A 342 12.91 -21.48 8.24
C ASP A 342 11.87 -22.45 7.69
N PHE A 343 12.29 -23.31 6.75
CA PHE A 343 11.42 -24.31 6.17
C PHE A 343 12.15 -25.66 6.03
N ASN A 344 11.56 -26.75 6.53
CA ASN A 344 12.12 -28.10 6.52
C ASN A 344 13.55 -28.16 7.09
N ASP A 345 13.78 -27.55 8.26
CA ASP A 345 15.07 -27.46 8.94
C ASP A 345 16.19 -26.79 8.11
N GLN A 346 15.83 -26.12 7.03
CA GLN A 346 16.75 -25.30 6.23
C GLN A 346 16.48 -23.81 6.45
N ARG A 347 17.52 -23.11 6.89
CA ARG A 347 17.49 -21.65 7.05
C ARG A 347 18.06 -20.99 5.81
N THR A 348 17.23 -20.22 5.15
CA THR A 348 17.59 -19.50 3.92
C THR A 348 17.19 -18.03 4.02
N VAL A 349 17.85 -17.17 3.24
CA VAL A 349 17.42 -15.77 3.14
C VAL A 349 16.26 -15.68 2.15
N SER A 350 15.16 -15.10 2.61
CA SER A 350 14.04 -14.68 1.78
C SER A 350 14.24 -13.23 1.36
N VAL A 351 14.30 -12.97 0.07
CA VAL A 351 14.40 -11.62 -0.49
C VAL A 351 13.01 -11.20 -0.97
N ARG A 352 12.41 -10.24 -0.30
CA ARG A 352 11.11 -9.67 -0.65
C ARG A 352 11.32 -8.38 -1.45
N VAL A 353 10.85 -8.38 -2.67
CA VAL A 353 10.86 -7.20 -3.54
C VAL A 353 9.85 -6.17 -3.03
N ILE A 354 10.26 -4.92 -2.93
CA ILE A 354 9.42 -3.77 -2.58
C ILE A 354 9.10 -2.97 -3.83
N ASN A 355 10.13 -2.70 -4.65
CA ASN A 355 9.97 -1.99 -5.91
C ASN A 355 11.07 -2.38 -6.89
N VAL A 356 10.82 -2.19 -8.18
CA VAL A 356 11.76 -2.49 -9.27
C VAL A 356 11.74 -1.37 -10.28
N HIS A 357 12.93 -0.89 -10.67
CA HIS A 357 13.10 0.03 -11.77
C HIS A 357 14.14 -0.49 -12.76
N PRO A 358 14.12 -0.03 -14.03
CA PRO A 358 15.23 -0.31 -14.94
C PRO A 358 16.50 0.34 -14.42
N THR A 359 17.63 -0.32 -14.59
CA THR A 359 18.93 0.27 -14.21
C THR A 359 19.13 1.63 -14.88
N GLY A 360 19.53 2.61 -14.06
CA GLY A 360 19.69 4.00 -14.52
C GLY A 360 18.36 4.76 -14.67
N TRP A 361 17.28 4.31 -14.00
CA TRP A 361 16.00 5.04 -13.96
C TRP A 361 16.17 6.40 -13.29
N ARG A 362 15.75 7.46 -14.01
CA ARG A 362 15.89 8.84 -13.55
C ARG A 362 14.54 9.42 -13.14
N GLN A 363 14.07 9.00 -11.97
CA GLN A 363 12.76 9.43 -11.47
C GLN A 363 12.56 10.94 -11.46
N GLY A 364 13.62 11.71 -11.10
CA GLY A 364 13.54 13.17 -11.10
C GLY A 364 13.33 13.79 -12.48
N GLU A 365 13.83 13.17 -13.55
CA GLU A 365 13.58 13.61 -14.93
C GLU A 365 12.14 13.32 -15.34
N ASN A 366 11.61 12.14 -15.01
CA ASN A 366 10.24 11.78 -15.30
C ASN A 366 9.24 12.68 -14.54
N LEU A 367 9.53 13.02 -13.29
CA LEU A 367 8.70 13.95 -12.52
C LEU A 367 8.69 15.36 -13.11
N ARG A 368 9.86 15.88 -13.57
CA ARG A 368 9.90 17.15 -14.27
C ARG A 368 9.12 17.12 -15.58
N ALA A 369 9.26 16.03 -16.34
CA ALA A 369 8.49 15.84 -17.58
C ALA A 369 6.99 15.77 -17.32
N ALA A 370 6.55 15.12 -16.23
CA ALA A 370 5.16 15.10 -15.82
C ALA A 370 4.67 16.49 -15.43
N ALA A 371 5.48 17.27 -14.69
CA ALA A 371 5.15 18.64 -14.34
C ALA A 371 4.98 19.55 -15.55
N ALA A 372 5.92 19.46 -16.50
CA ALA A 372 5.87 20.21 -17.75
C ALA A 372 4.62 19.82 -18.56
N PHE A 373 4.28 18.55 -18.62
CA PHE A 373 3.07 18.08 -19.29
C PHE A 373 1.79 18.66 -18.64
N GLU A 374 1.67 18.58 -17.32
CA GLU A 374 0.53 19.13 -16.58
C GLU A 374 0.38 20.66 -16.76
N ALA A 375 1.50 21.38 -16.80
CA ALA A 375 1.50 22.82 -17.06
C ALA A 375 0.97 23.13 -18.48
N VAL A 376 1.41 22.37 -19.50
CA VAL A 376 0.92 22.52 -20.88
C VAL A 376 -0.59 22.22 -20.94
N VAL A 377 -1.07 21.18 -20.26
CA VAL A 377 -2.51 20.86 -20.19
C VAL A 377 -3.32 22.02 -19.58
N ARG A 378 -2.74 22.77 -18.63
CA ARG A 378 -3.36 23.97 -18.07
C ARG A 378 -3.20 25.22 -18.94
N GLY A 379 -2.53 25.13 -20.08
CA GLY A 379 -2.27 26.27 -20.98
C GLY A 379 -1.14 27.20 -20.53
N GLU A 380 -0.24 26.73 -19.65
CA GLU A 380 0.92 27.48 -19.17
C GLU A 380 2.11 27.26 -20.10
N GLU A 381 2.87 28.33 -20.39
CA GLU A 381 4.15 28.22 -21.12
C GLU A 381 5.23 27.68 -20.16
N THR A 382 5.88 26.59 -20.51
CA THR A 382 7.00 26.04 -19.76
C THR A 382 8.26 25.95 -20.61
N ALA A 383 9.41 26.28 -20.03
CA ALA A 383 10.71 26.18 -20.70
C ALA A 383 11.08 24.74 -21.09
N ASP A 384 10.53 23.76 -20.37
CA ASP A 384 10.73 22.33 -20.59
C ASP A 384 9.77 21.74 -21.65
N ALA A 385 8.76 22.49 -22.12
CA ALA A 385 7.81 22.08 -23.17
C ALA A 385 8.38 22.22 -24.59
N THR A 386 9.71 22.22 -24.76
CA THR A 386 10.37 22.32 -26.07
C THR A 386 10.31 21.00 -26.87
N GLU A 387 9.81 19.92 -26.27
CA GLU A 387 9.66 18.65 -26.97
C GLU A 387 8.49 18.66 -27.91
N VAL A 388 8.79 18.54 -29.20
CA VAL A 388 7.77 18.44 -30.25
C VAL A 388 7.16 17.03 -30.23
N PHE A 389 5.89 16.93 -29.85
CA PHE A 389 5.10 15.70 -30.00
C PHE A 389 4.61 15.59 -31.44
N THR A 390 4.91 14.49 -32.11
CA THR A 390 4.60 14.31 -33.52
C THR A 390 3.51 13.26 -33.77
N ARG A 391 2.88 13.32 -34.94
CA ARG A 391 1.96 12.27 -35.40
C ARG A 391 2.63 10.89 -35.42
N ASN A 392 3.93 10.83 -35.70
CA ASN A 392 4.69 9.56 -35.71
C ASN A 392 4.84 8.98 -34.28
N ASP A 393 5.02 9.83 -33.26
CA ASP A 393 5.08 9.40 -31.87
C ASP A 393 3.75 8.73 -31.49
N LEU A 394 2.61 9.39 -31.78
CA LEU A 394 1.29 8.83 -31.50
C LEU A 394 1.03 7.53 -32.28
N ALA A 395 1.36 7.50 -33.57
CA ALA A 395 1.17 6.32 -34.40
C ALA A 395 2.03 5.12 -33.93
N GLY A 396 3.23 5.39 -33.40
CA GLY A 396 4.10 4.38 -32.79
C GLY A 396 3.46 3.75 -31.55
N VAL A 397 2.97 4.58 -30.64
CA VAL A 397 2.27 4.15 -29.42
C VAL A 397 1.00 3.37 -29.78
N TYR A 398 0.17 3.91 -30.66
CA TYR A 398 -1.09 3.27 -31.09
C TYR A 398 -0.84 1.88 -31.70
N ARG A 399 0.11 1.76 -32.63
CA ARG A 399 0.46 0.45 -33.24
C ARG A 399 0.89 -0.55 -32.19
N TYR A 400 1.77 -0.14 -31.26
CA TYR A 400 2.23 -1.02 -30.20
C TYR A 400 1.07 -1.50 -29.32
N LEU A 401 0.22 -0.60 -28.88
CA LEU A 401 -0.94 -0.94 -28.04
C LEU A 401 -1.94 -1.82 -28.76
N ARG A 402 -2.25 -1.54 -30.03
CA ARG A 402 -3.13 -2.37 -30.86
C ARG A 402 -2.64 -3.82 -30.94
N ASP A 403 -1.35 -3.99 -31.19
CA ASP A 403 -0.75 -5.31 -31.39
C ASP A 403 -0.53 -6.09 -30.06
N ASN A 404 -0.59 -5.41 -28.91
CA ASN A 404 -0.38 -5.98 -27.59
C ASN A 404 -1.58 -5.78 -26.64
N SER A 405 -2.73 -5.38 -27.13
CA SER A 405 -3.96 -5.19 -26.33
C SER A 405 -4.57 -6.56 -25.92
N PRO A 406 -5.02 -6.70 -24.66
CA PRO A 406 -4.94 -5.78 -23.55
C PRO A 406 -3.56 -5.76 -22.90
N LEU A 407 -2.96 -4.58 -22.72
CA LEU A 407 -1.71 -4.43 -22.02
C LEU A 407 -1.98 -4.26 -20.52
N LYS A 408 -1.46 -5.18 -19.70
CA LYS A 408 -1.71 -5.27 -18.25
C LYS A 408 -0.58 -4.68 -17.40
N THR A 409 -0.02 -3.55 -17.82
CA THR A 409 0.99 -2.83 -17.04
C THR A 409 0.59 -1.37 -16.91
N GLY A 410 1.01 -0.70 -15.84
CA GLY A 410 0.73 0.71 -15.61
C GLY A 410 1.52 1.65 -16.53
N THR A 411 1.29 2.95 -16.36
CA THR A 411 1.90 4.03 -17.17
C THR A 411 3.43 3.93 -17.23
N ASP A 412 4.10 3.79 -16.09
CA ASP A 412 5.57 3.70 -16.05
C ASP A 412 6.10 2.44 -16.71
N GLY A 413 5.45 1.30 -16.50
CA GLY A 413 5.80 0.05 -17.15
C GLY A 413 5.64 0.11 -18.67
N MET A 414 4.56 0.73 -19.14
CA MET A 414 4.34 0.97 -20.56
C MET A 414 5.40 1.91 -21.16
N TYR A 415 5.70 3.01 -20.47
CA TYR A 415 6.80 3.92 -20.88
C TYR A 415 8.11 3.18 -21.01
N TYR A 416 8.48 2.35 -20.01
CA TYR A 416 9.70 1.56 -20.06
C TYR A 416 9.78 0.64 -21.29
N ILE A 417 8.67 -0.01 -21.64
CA ILE A 417 8.60 -0.89 -22.81
C ILE A 417 8.72 -0.07 -24.11
N LEU A 418 7.98 1.04 -24.22
CA LEU A 418 7.92 1.86 -25.44
C LEU A 418 9.24 2.58 -25.71
N ARG A 419 9.91 3.11 -24.69
CA ARG A 419 11.21 3.79 -24.88
C ARG A 419 12.31 2.92 -25.46
N LYS A 420 12.19 1.59 -25.33
CA LYS A 420 13.10 0.62 -25.98
C LYS A 420 12.82 0.42 -27.47
N LYS A 421 11.62 0.81 -27.92
CA LYS A 421 11.14 0.53 -29.27
C LYS A 421 10.98 1.79 -30.12
N LEU A 422 10.88 2.94 -29.49
CA LEU A 422 10.65 4.24 -30.14
C LEU A 422 11.84 5.15 -29.84
N ASP A 423 12.62 5.50 -30.85
CA ASP A 423 13.75 6.39 -30.72
C ASP A 423 13.32 7.81 -30.29
N GLY A 424 14.04 8.39 -29.32
CA GLY A 424 13.75 9.73 -28.81
C GLY A 424 12.40 9.82 -28.06
N TYR A 425 11.88 8.69 -27.60
CA TYR A 425 10.61 8.66 -26.84
C TYR A 425 10.87 9.01 -25.37
N THR A 426 10.32 10.17 -24.94
CA THR A 426 10.47 10.72 -23.60
C THR A 426 9.22 10.49 -22.75
N TYR A 427 9.32 10.72 -21.45
CA TYR A 427 8.18 10.58 -20.55
C TYR A 427 7.08 11.63 -20.83
N PHE A 428 7.48 12.85 -21.23
CA PHE A 428 6.53 13.87 -21.70
C PHE A 428 5.72 13.39 -22.90
N LYS A 429 6.39 12.87 -23.92
CA LYS A 429 5.71 12.31 -25.12
C LYS A 429 4.79 11.15 -24.76
N HIS A 430 5.18 10.36 -23.77
CA HIS A 430 4.36 9.25 -23.28
C HIS A 430 3.04 9.73 -22.69
N LEU A 431 3.10 10.71 -21.79
CA LEU A 431 1.90 11.28 -21.17
C LEU A 431 1.00 11.97 -22.22
N ALA A 432 1.59 12.73 -23.13
CA ALA A 432 0.87 13.37 -24.22
C ALA A 432 0.15 12.34 -25.13
N ALA A 433 0.83 11.25 -25.50
CA ALA A 433 0.22 10.18 -26.29
C ALA A 433 -0.97 9.55 -25.58
N LEU A 434 -0.84 9.23 -24.30
CA LEU A 434 -1.93 8.64 -23.50
C LEU A 434 -3.11 9.57 -23.40
N GLN A 435 -2.88 10.87 -23.15
CA GLN A 435 -3.93 11.87 -23.05
C GLN A 435 -4.69 12.01 -24.38
N ILE A 436 -3.98 12.18 -25.49
CA ILE A 436 -4.58 12.30 -26.82
C ILE A 436 -5.38 11.04 -27.18
N MET A 437 -4.86 9.84 -26.87
CA MET A 437 -5.57 8.60 -27.17
C MET A 437 -6.85 8.44 -26.35
N ARG A 438 -6.89 8.96 -25.11
CA ARG A 438 -8.12 9.02 -24.29
C ARG A 438 -9.13 10.01 -24.86
N GLU A 439 -8.70 11.22 -25.20
CA GLU A 439 -9.56 12.27 -25.79
C GLU A 439 -10.16 11.84 -27.12
N LEU A 440 -9.40 11.11 -27.93
CA LEU A 440 -9.87 10.53 -29.17
C LEU A 440 -10.67 9.24 -29.00
N GLU A 441 -10.89 8.80 -27.76
CA GLU A 441 -11.58 7.53 -27.45
C GLU A 441 -10.95 6.28 -28.09
N LEU A 442 -9.63 6.32 -28.35
CA LEU A 442 -8.90 5.21 -28.96
C LEU A 442 -8.47 4.14 -27.94
N MET A 443 -8.46 4.47 -26.65
CA MET A 443 -8.10 3.57 -25.57
C MET A 443 -8.97 3.73 -24.34
N GLU A 444 -9.02 2.68 -23.53
CA GLU A 444 -9.58 2.67 -22.20
C GLU A 444 -8.57 2.13 -21.17
N ASP A 445 -8.61 2.71 -19.97
CA ASP A 445 -7.84 2.19 -18.86
C ASP A 445 -8.49 0.93 -18.27
N MET A 446 -7.68 -0.03 -17.90
CA MET A 446 -8.11 -1.30 -17.30
C MET A 446 -7.84 -1.35 -15.80
N GLN A 447 -8.63 -2.12 -15.10
CA GLN A 447 -8.44 -2.45 -13.68
C GLN A 447 -7.60 -3.72 -13.51
N PRO A 448 -6.68 -3.78 -12.53
CA PRO A 448 -6.23 -2.70 -11.62
C PRO A 448 -5.32 -1.68 -12.30
N GLU A 449 -4.61 -2.05 -13.34
CA GLU A 449 -3.77 -1.20 -14.18
C GLU A 449 -3.63 -1.85 -15.56
N GLY A 450 -3.62 -1.01 -16.59
CA GLY A 450 -3.45 -1.46 -17.97
C GLY A 450 -4.26 -0.66 -18.96
N PHE A 451 -4.18 -1.07 -20.22
CA PHE A 451 -4.78 -0.35 -21.35
C PHE A 451 -5.40 -1.31 -22.34
N VAL A 452 -6.56 -0.95 -22.86
CA VAL A 452 -7.24 -1.63 -23.97
C VAL A 452 -7.43 -0.65 -25.11
N ILE A 453 -7.08 -1.06 -26.31
CA ILE A 453 -7.44 -0.32 -27.52
C ILE A 453 -8.89 -0.63 -27.88
N LYS A 454 -9.69 0.42 -28.04
CA LYS A 454 -11.00 0.32 -28.66
C LYS A 454 -10.80 0.03 -30.14
N ASN A 455 -11.38 -1.03 -30.66
CA ASN A 455 -11.40 -1.32 -32.09
C ASN A 455 -12.23 -0.22 -32.77
N GLY A 456 -11.57 0.83 -33.22
CA GLY A 456 -12.19 1.89 -33.97
C GLY A 456 -12.25 1.50 -35.45
N GLU A 457 -13.43 1.26 -35.97
CA GLU A 457 -13.71 1.40 -37.42
C GLU A 457 -13.61 2.87 -37.87
N LYS A 458 -13.38 3.82 -36.94
CA LYS A 458 -13.16 5.22 -37.25
C LYS A 458 -11.75 5.43 -37.81
N LYS A 459 -11.65 5.75 -39.11
CA LYS A 459 -10.46 6.42 -39.62
C LYS A 459 -10.35 7.75 -38.88
N VAL A 460 -9.40 7.82 -37.92
CA VAL A 460 -9.05 9.08 -37.30
C VAL A 460 -8.14 9.82 -38.27
N GLU A 461 -8.61 10.89 -38.83
CA GLU A 461 -7.76 11.89 -39.49
C GLU A 461 -7.00 12.62 -38.37
N LEU A 462 -5.74 12.22 -38.17
CA LEU A 462 -4.80 12.81 -37.21
C LEU A 462 -4.16 14.07 -37.80
#